data_1e0a8e7f3f47f9d9bc6f4b95bd867b8f
#
_entry.id   1e0a8e7f3f47f9d9bc6f4b95bd867b8f
#
_cell.length_a   1.000
_cell.length_b   1.000
_cell.length_c   1.000
_cell.angle_alpha   90.00
_cell.angle_beta   90.00
_cell.angle_gamma   90.00
#
_symmetry.space_group_name_H-M   'P 1'
#
loop_
_entity.id
_entity.type
_entity.pdbx_description
1 polymer ?
#
loop_
_entity_poly.entity_id
_entity_poly.type
_entity_poly.pdbx_seq_one_letter_code
_entity_poly.pdbx_strand_id
1 'polypeptide(L)'
;MKLTLILALTTAMMIASARMLRADLPAKVGADTVALINKALADAQPQSADDRLAALQVAAKAVMVARPNNLLISTKLQTVLDQPETNVNKQVKSLQAALSESAAILNFRIKNESDLPKWFPEPSALGEIQLKDYPSYRLARAPSKKDNAFFTLFNHIKSNNIEMTAPVEMRYDESNQKYQQIDMAFLYGALDWGKLGDAGKGVIVEDIPAMSTVAIGLTGDFDPNASTYIEALESWLAQNASEYERDGKVRVMGYNSPFVWKSQRFFEIEIPVRKQTRTAEIAKP
;
A
#
# COMPACT_ATOMS: atom_id res chain seq x y z
N MET A 1 31.37 29.63 -2.13
CA MET A 1 29.99 29.98 -1.63
C MET A 1 28.85 29.30 -2.38
N LYS A 2 29.07 28.40 -3.37
CA LYS A 2 27.96 27.67 -4.07
C LYS A 2 27.74 26.23 -3.61
N LEU A 3 28.65 25.65 -2.84
CA LEU A 3 28.57 24.25 -2.40
C LEU A 3 27.71 24.07 -1.12
N THR A 4 27.66 25.09 -0.28
CA THR A 4 26.89 25.04 1.00
C THR A 4 25.36 25.18 0.81
N LEU A 5 24.93 25.76 -0.32
CA LEU A 5 23.50 25.95 -0.59
C LEU A 5 22.83 24.68 -1.11
N ILE A 6 23.58 23.81 -1.80
CA ILE A 6 23.07 22.54 -2.36
C ILE A 6 22.85 21.51 -1.25
N LEU A 7 23.72 21.49 -0.23
CA LEU A 7 23.57 20.56 0.90
C LEU A 7 22.42 20.93 1.83
N ALA A 8 22.11 22.21 1.97
CA ALA A 8 20.98 22.68 2.77
C ALA A 8 19.62 22.38 2.11
N LEU A 9 19.56 22.40 0.77
CA LEU A 9 18.32 22.06 0.05
C LEU A 9 17.99 20.56 0.09
N THR A 10 19.02 19.70 0.03
CA THR A 10 18.83 18.23 0.13
C THR A 10 18.39 17.80 1.51
N THR A 11 18.92 18.41 2.56
CA THR A 11 18.53 18.10 3.96
C THR A 11 17.12 18.61 4.28
N ALA A 12 16.74 19.78 3.76
CA ALA A 12 15.39 20.32 3.93
C ALA A 12 14.33 19.47 3.16
N MET A 13 14.70 18.91 2.01
CA MET A 13 13.83 18.06 1.21
C MET A 13 13.63 16.68 1.85
N MET A 14 14.64 16.10 2.51
CA MET A 14 14.52 14.85 3.28
C MET A 14 13.66 15.02 4.56
N ILE A 15 13.75 16.17 5.24
CA ILE A 15 12.94 16.46 6.43
C ILE A 15 11.48 16.75 6.04
N ALA A 16 11.23 17.36 4.88
CA ALA A 16 9.87 17.55 4.35
C ALA A 16 9.22 16.22 3.96
N SER A 17 9.96 15.27 3.40
CA SER A 17 9.45 13.93 3.05
C SER A 17 9.01 13.13 4.28
N ALA A 18 9.72 13.23 5.40
CA ALA A 18 9.34 12.54 6.64
C ALA A 18 8.08 13.12 7.32
N ARG A 19 7.76 14.40 7.07
CA ARG A 19 6.53 15.03 7.60
C ARG A 19 5.30 14.82 6.72
N MET A 20 5.43 14.44 5.46
CA MET A 20 4.33 14.16 4.53
C MET A 20 3.73 12.75 4.64
N LEU A 21 4.23 11.90 5.53
CA LEU A 21 3.71 10.54 5.77
C LEU A 21 2.43 10.49 6.64
N ARG A 22 1.83 11.63 6.96
CA ARG A 22 0.51 11.67 7.59
C ARG A 22 -0.58 11.85 6.53
N ALA A 23 -1.38 10.84 6.38
CA ALA A 23 -2.82 10.73 6.03
C ALA A 23 -3.51 11.72 5.07
N ASP A 24 -2.84 12.74 4.56
CA ASP A 24 -3.39 13.74 3.63
C ASP A 24 -2.46 13.94 2.43
N LEU A 25 -2.16 12.84 1.69
CA LEU A 25 -1.71 13.03 0.31
C LEU A 25 -2.95 13.31 -0.53
N PRO A 26 -3.23 14.58 -0.86
CA PRO A 26 -4.46 14.93 -1.53
C PRO A 26 -4.49 14.27 -2.90
N ALA A 27 -5.69 13.90 -3.34
CA ALA A 27 -6.00 13.53 -4.73
C ALA A 27 -5.36 14.49 -5.75
N LYS A 28 -5.06 15.71 -5.34
CA LYS A 28 -4.35 16.76 -6.04
C LYS A 28 -2.91 16.37 -6.44
N VAL A 29 -2.10 15.75 -5.57
CA VAL A 29 -0.70 15.39 -5.92
C VAL A 29 -0.67 14.28 -6.97
N GLY A 30 -1.62 13.34 -6.92
CA GLY A 30 -1.79 12.34 -7.97
C GLY A 30 -2.17 12.98 -9.30
N ALA A 31 -3.11 13.93 -9.31
CA ALA A 31 -3.55 14.64 -10.50
C ALA A 31 -2.42 15.48 -11.11
N ASP A 32 -1.61 16.16 -10.30
CA ASP A 32 -0.46 16.94 -10.78
C ASP A 32 0.60 16.05 -11.45
N THR A 33 0.86 14.85 -10.89
CA THR A 33 1.78 13.88 -11.49
C THR A 33 1.24 13.31 -12.81
N VAL A 34 -0.06 13.03 -12.89
CA VAL A 34 -0.71 12.61 -14.15
C VAL A 34 -0.63 13.71 -15.20
N ALA A 35 -0.85 14.96 -14.82
CA ALA A 35 -0.71 16.10 -15.73
C ALA A 35 0.72 16.24 -16.26
N LEU A 36 1.74 16.05 -15.39
CA LEU A 36 3.15 16.03 -15.79
C LEU A 36 3.42 14.93 -16.81
N ILE A 37 2.93 13.69 -16.58
CA ILE A 37 3.10 12.57 -17.51
C ILE A 37 2.45 12.89 -18.85
N ASN A 38 1.19 13.32 -18.84
CA ASN A 38 0.43 13.61 -20.07
C ASN A 38 1.11 14.72 -20.90
N LYS A 39 1.58 15.76 -20.22
CA LYS A 39 2.33 16.83 -20.87
C LYS A 39 3.62 16.32 -21.50
N ALA A 40 4.41 15.53 -20.78
CA ALA A 40 5.67 14.96 -21.30
C ALA A 40 5.44 14.07 -22.52
N LEU A 41 4.37 13.23 -22.49
CA LEU A 41 4.00 12.39 -23.63
C LEU A 41 3.55 13.20 -24.84
N ALA A 42 2.83 14.30 -24.66
CA ALA A 42 2.39 15.18 -25.72
C ALA A 42 3.54 15.98 -26.32
N ASP A 43 4.35 16.60 -25.49
CA ASP A 43 5.51 17.43 -25.92
C ASP A 43 6.57 16.62 -26.65
N ALA A 44 6.69 15.32 -26.37
CA ALA A 44 7.64 14.44 -27.04
C ALA A 44 7.21 14.05 -28.48
N GLN A 45 5.95 14.14 -28.84
CA GLN A 45 5.41 13.67 -30.13
C GLN A 45 6.10 14.29 -31.38
N PRO A 46 6.28 15.62 -31.47
CA PRO A 46 6.83 16.27 -32.68
C PRO A 46 8.36 16.28 -32.75
N GLN A 47 9.08 15.70 -31.78
CA GLN A 47 10.52 15.79 -31.68
C GLN A 47 11.26 14.67 -32.45
N SER A 48 12.57 14.83 -32.68
CA SER A 48 13.43 13.76 -33.15
C SER A 48 13.44 12.58 -32.19
N ALA A 49 13.86 11.39 -32.62
CA ALA A 49 13.90 10.21 -31.74
C ALA A 49 14.81 10.41 -30.52
N ASP A 50 15.96 11.05 -30.71
CA ASP A 50 16.93 11.30 -29.63
C ASP A 50 16.43 12.37 -28.65
N ASP A 51 15.88 13.48 -29.14
CA ASP A 51 15.31 14.53 -28.28
C ASP A 51 14.11 14.00 -27.50
N ARG A 52 13.29 13.17 -28.16
CA ARG A 52 12.15 12.48 -27.53
C ARG A 52 12.60 11.56 -26.41
N LEU A 53 13.64 10.77 -26.65
CA LEU A 53 14.23 9.88 -25.64
C LEU A 53 14.70 10.68 -24.42
N ALA A 54 15.48 11.76 -24.65
CA ALA A 54 15.98 12.60 -23.56
C ALA A 54 14.83 13.23 -22.74
N ALA A 55 13.82 13.76 -23.41
CA ALA A 55 12.65 14.36 -22.73
C ALA A 55 11.88 13.33 -21.88
N LEU A 56 11.65 12.12 -22.38
CA LEU A 56 10.95 11.07 -21.66
C LEU A 56 11.76 10.53 -20.47
N GLN A 57 13.09 10.44 -20.58
CA GLN A 57 13.96 10.09 -19.46
C GLN A 57 13.90 11.13 -18.34
N VAL A 58 13.90 12.42 -18.68
CA VAL A 58 13.73 13.50 -17.70
C VAL A 58 12.37 13.39 -17.01
N ALA A 59 11.30 13.17 -17.78
CA ALA A 59 9.95 12.98 -17.23
C ALA A 59 9.86 11.77 -16.32
N ALA A 60 10.43 10.62 -16.69
CA ALA A 60 10.42 9.42 -15.86
C ALA A 60 11.11 9.67 -14.50
N LYS A 61 12.27 10.32 -14.51
CA LYS A 61 12.97 10.71 -13.27
C LYS A 61 12.15 11.68 -12.43
N ALA A 62 11.51 12.67 -13.06
CA ALA A 62 10.65 13.63 -12.35
C ALA A 62 9.44 12.95 -11.70
N VAL A 63 8.83 11.97 -12.36
CA VAL A 63 7.72 11.19 -11.81
C VAL A 63 8.17 10.38 -10.59
N MET A 64 9.32 9.72 -10.64
CA MET A 64 9.87 8.98 -9.48
C MET A 64 10.17 9.91 -8.30
N VAL A 65 10.68 11.11 -8.54
CA VAL A 65 10.90 12.12 -7.49
C VAL A 65 9.57 12.62 -6.91
N ALA A 66 8.56 12.81 -7.74
CA ALA A 66 7.22 13.24 -7.29
C ALA A 66 6.47 12.16 -6.49
N ARG A 67 6.80 10.87 -6.72
CA ARG A 67 6.13 9.70 -6.10
C ARG A 67 7.15 8.71 -5.53
N PRO A 68 7.98 9.13 -4.55
CA PRO A 68 9.09 8.31 -4.05
C PRO A 68 8.63 7.03 -3.34
N ASN A 69 7.43 7.03 -2.79
CA ASN A 69 6.86 5.90 -2.06
C ASN A 69 5.98 4.99 -2.94
N ASN A 70 5.80 5.31 -4.23
CA ASN A 70 5.02 4.44 -5.12
C ASN A 70 5.94 3.38 -5.75
N LEU A 71 5.93 2.20 -5.15
CA LEU A 71 6.80 1.09 -5.53
C LEU A 71 6.53 0.61 -6.96
N LEU A 72 5.27 0.55 -7.39
CA LEU A 72 4.92 0.08 -8.74
C LEU A 72 5.44 1.00 -9.82
N ILE A 73 5.32 2.32 -9.61
CA ILE A 73 5.80 3.34 -10.55
C ILE A 73 7.33 3.36 -10.57
N SER A 74 7.98 3.44 -9.41
CA SER A 74 9.44 3.51 -9.31
C SER A 74 10.09 2.26 -9.88
N THR A 75 9.62 1.05 -9.55
CA THR A 75 10.16 -0.19 -10.11
C THR A 75 10.02 -0.23 -11.63
N LYS A 76 8.84 0.13 -12.17
CA LYS A 76 8.58 0.12 -13.61
C LYS A 76 9.49 1.10 -14.36
N LEU A 77 9.54 2.35 -13.93
CA LEU A 77 10.33 3.38 -14.59
C LEU A 77 11.83 3.10 -14.46
N GLN A 78 12.29 2.67 -13.28
CA GLN A 78 13.69 2.33 -13.05
C GLN A 78 14.12 1.16 -13.94
N THR A 79 13.31 0.10 -14.06
CA THR A 79 13.61 -1.04 -14.93
C THR A 79 13.84 -0.62 -16.37
N VAL A 80 13.00 0.27 -16.93
CA VAL A 80 13.15 0.75 -18.31
C VAL A 80 14.36 1.69 -18.47
N LEU A 81 14.72 2.42 -17.43
CA LEU A 81 15.91 3.29 -17.45
C LEU A 81 17.22 2.51 -17.33
N ASP A 82 17.24 1.44 -16.52
CA ASP A 82 18.45 0.63 -16.26
C ASP A 82 18.72 -0.43 -17.33
N GLN A 83 17.69 -0.79 -18.11
CA GLN A 83 17.80 -1.76 -19.20
C GLN A 83 17.49 -1.11 -20.55
N PRO A 84 18.36 -0.19 -21.02
CA PRO A 84 18.10 0.54 -22.26
C PRO A 84 18.14 -0.40 -23.47
N GLU A 85 17.17 -0.22 -24.34
CA GLU A 85 17.13 -0.86 -25.65
C GLU A 85 18.26 -0.31 -26.54
N THR A 86 18.86 -1.16 -27.35
CA THR A 86 19.90 -0.73 -28.33
C THR A 86 19.33 0.17 -29.43
N ASN A 87 18.04 0.07 -29.70
CA ASN A 87 17.35 0.89 -30.69
C ASN A 87 16.58 2.03 -30.02
N VAL A 88 16.93 3.27 -30.36
CA VAL A 88 16.35 4.49 -29.79
C VAL A 88 14.82 4.51 -29.89
N ASN A 89 14.26 4.12 -31.03
CA ASN A 89 12.79 4.10 -31.20
C ASN A 89 12.10 3.04 -30.31
N LYS A 90 12.76 1.91 -30.05
CA LYS A 90 12.24 0.93 -29.09
C LYS A 90 12.28 1.47 -27.67
N GLN A 91 13.38 2.10 -27.29
CA GLN A 91 13.54 2.72 -25.96
C GLN A 91 12.50 3.82 -25.74
N VAL A 92 12.23 4.66 -26.74
CA VAL A 92 11.16 5.66 -26.70
C VAL A 92 9.81 5.01 -26.44
N LYS A 93 9.48 3.93 -27.17
CA LYS A 93 8.22 3.20 -26.96
C LYS A 93 8.11 2.59 -25.57
N SER A 94 9.19 2.00 -25.04
CA SER A 94 9.25 1.42 -23.72
C SER A 94 9.00 2.47 -22.62
N LEU A 95 9.62 3.65 -22.74
CA LEU A 95 9.40 4.77 -21.82
C LEU A 95 8.00 5.36 -21.92
N GLN A 96 7.46 5.50 -23.14
CA GLN A 96 6.08 5.96 -23.35
C GLN A 96 5.07 4.99 -22.69
N ALA A 97 5.26 3.69 -22.88
CA ALA A 97 4.43 2.67 -22.25
C ALA A 97 4.52 2.74 -20.71
N ALA A 98 5.74 2.79 -20.15
CA ALA A 98 5.96 2.85 -18.72
C ALA A 98 5.35 4.11 -18.07
N LEU A 99 5.47 5.28 -18.72
CA LEU A 99 4.84 6.51 -18.27
C LEU A 99 3.30 6.43 -18.36
N SER A 100 2.76 5.89 -19.45
CA SER A 100 1.30 5.71 -19.61
C SER A 100 0.73 4.76 -18.56
N GLU A 101 1.42 3.66 -18.25
CA GLU A 101 1.04 2.75 -17.19
C GLU A 101 1.16 3.40 -15.80
N SER A 102 2.18 4.25 -15.59
CA SER A 102 2.30 5.04 -14.35
C SER A 102 1.11 5.98 -14.16
N ALA A 103 0.64 6.62 -15.22
CA ALA A 103 -0.59 7.42 -15.18
C ALA A 103 -1.83 6.57 -14.89
N ALA A 104 -1.90 5.34 -15.44
CA ALA A 104 -3.00 4.42 -15.14
C ALA A 104 -3.00 3.97 -13.67
N ILE A 105 -1.83 3.71 -13.08
CA ILE A 105 -1.68 3.41 -11.64
C ILE A 105 -2.21 4.57 -10.79
N LEU A 106 -1.83 5.81 -11.10
CA LEU A 106 -2.28 7.00 -10.36
C LEU A 106 -3.80 7.29 -10.53
N ASN A 107 -4.37 6.88 -11.65
CA ASN A 107 -5.79 7.03 -11.94
C ASN A 107 -6.63 5.83 -11.49
N PHE A 108 -6.02 4.79 -10.94
CA PHE A 108 -6.76 3.63 -10.45
C PHE A 108 -7.80 4.04 -9.41
N ARG A 109 -8.97 3.41 -9.47
CA ARG A 109 -10.05 3.60 -8.48
C ARG A 109 -10.56 2.24 -8.04
N ILE A 110 -10.67 2.07 -6.75
CA ILE A 110 -11.20 0.85 -6.14
C ILE A 110 -12.69 0.77 -6.45
N LYS A 111 -13.15 -0.42 -6.85
CA LYS A 111 -14.57 -0.70 -6.98
C LYS A 111 -15.15 -0.96 -5.60
N ASN A 112 -15.98 -0.06 -5.10
CA ASN A 112 -16.66 -0.24 -3.82
C ASN A 112 -17.77 -1.29 -3.96
N GLU A 113 -17.71 -2.35 -3.15
CA GLU A 113 -18.74 -3.39 -3.05
C GLU A 113 -19.39 -3.43 -1.66
N SER A 114 -18.74 -2.86 -0.64
CA SER A 114 -19.21 -2.77 0.74
C SER A 114 -18.60 -1.55 1.43
N ASP A 115 -19.26 -1.04 2.44
CA ASP A 115 -18.79 0.09 3.22
C ASP A 115 -17.59 -0.29 4.10
N LEU A 116 -16.77 0.71 4.42
CA LEU A 116 -15.72 0.58 5.43
C LEU A 116 -16.34 0.59 6.84
N PRO A 117 -15.71 -0.07 7.82
CA PRO A 117 -16.03 0.15 9.23
C PRO A 117 -15.92 1.63 9.58
N LYS A 118 -16.70 2.07 10.53
CA LYS A 118 -16.76 3.46 10.97
C LYS A 118 -15.38 3.96 11.42
N TRP A 119 -14.96 5.10 10.89
CA TRP A 119 -13.68 5.75 11.18
C TRP A 119 -12.42 5.01 10.65
N PHE A 120 -12.60 3.98 9.83
CA PHE A 120 -11.47 3.33 9.18
C PHE A 120 -10.74 4.29 8.22
N PRO A 121 -9.42 4.17 8.11
CA PRO A 121 -8.69 4.95 7.11
C PRO A 121 -9.04 4.48 5.71
N GLU A 122 -9.05 5.42 4.77
CA GLU A 122 -9.23 5.11 3.34
C GLU A 122 -8.17 4.10 2.86
N PRO A 123 -8.50 3.25 1.88
CA PRO A 123 -7.52 2.37 1.28
C PRO A 123 -6.35 3.14 0.68
N SER A 124 -5.16 2.53 0.73
CA SER A 124 -3.94 3.09 0.12
C SER A 124 -4.10 3.29 -1.38
N ALA A 125 -3.45 4.31 -1.93
CA ALA A 125 -3.34 4.42 -3.37
C ALA A 125 -2.58 3.23 -3.95
N LEU A 126 -2.90 2.82 -5.18
CA LEU A 126 -2.28 1.67 -5.84
C LEU A 126 -0.76 1.84 -5.94
N GLY A 127 -0.02 0.89 -5.37
CA GLY A 127 1.44 0.86 -5.35
C GLY A 127 2.12 1.79 -4.34
N GLU A 128 1.36 2.56 -3.57
CA GLU A 128 1.90 3.50 -2.58
C GLU A 128 2.16 2.81 -1.24
N ILE A 129 3.39 2.94 -0.73
CA ILE A 129 3.73 2.56 0.65
C ILE A 129 3.38 3.74 1.55
N GLN A 130 2.52 3.49 2.55
CA GLN A 130 2.09 4.52 3.49
C GLN A 130 1.86 3.98 4.90
N LEU A 131 1.99 4.84 5.88
CA LEU A 131 1.61 4.57 7.26
C LEU A 131 0.11 4.82 7.41
N LYS A 132 -0.61 3.89 8.06
CA LYS A 132 -2.05 3.99 8.34
C LYS A 132 -2.30 3.85 9.83
N ASP A 133 -3.19 4.68 10.35
CA ASP A 133 -3.65 4.62 11.74
C ASP A 133 -5.08 4.09 11.77
N TYR A 134 -5.30 2.98 12.45
CA TYR A 134 -6.61 2.35 12.64
C TYR A 134 -7.17 2.70 14.03
N PRO A 135 -8.46 3.07 14.13
CA PRO A 135 -9.13 3.15 15.42
C PRO A 135 -9.26 1.76 16.04
N SER A 136 -9.73 1.67 17.28
CA SER A 136 -10.23 0.40 17.81
C SER A 136 -11.44 -0.07 16.99
N TYR A 137 -11.50 -1.37 16.68
CA TYR A 137 -12.58 -1.95 15.88
C TYR A 137 -12.93 -3.35 16.33
N ARG A 138 -14.14 -3.79 16.01
CA ARG A 138 -14.62 -5.15 16.30
C ARG A 138 -14.59 -6.01 15.06
N LEU A 139 -14.30 -7.28 15.22
CA LEU A 139 -14.35 -8.27 14.16
C LEU A 139 -14.84 -9.64 14.67
N ALA A 140 -15.31 -10.45 13.74
CA ALA A 140 -15.48 -11.88 13.92
C ALA A 140 -14.35 -12.62 13.20
N ARG A 141 -13.63 -13.48 13.89
CA ARG A 141 -12.47 -14.22 13.39
C ARG A 141 -12.72 -15.72 13.40
N ALA A 142 -12.29 -16.41 12.32
CA ALA A 142 -12.31 -17.85 12.21
C ALA A 142 -10.94 -18.37 11.74
N PRO A 143 -10.45 -19.51 12.27
CA PRO A 143 -9.19 -20.11 11.84
C PRO A 143 -9.27 -20.64 10.41
N SER A 144 -8.20 -20.46 9.64
CA SER A 144 -8.10 -20.90 8.22
C SER A 144 -7.87 -22.40 8.03
N LYS A 145 -7.76 -23.18 9.10
CA LYS A 145 -7.48 -24.62 9.05
C LYS A 145 -8.53 -25.51 8.36
N LYS A 146 -9.65 -24.93 7.98
CA LYS A 146 -10.70 -25.57 7.17
C LYS A 146 -10.97 -24.66 5.99
N ASP A 147 -11.06 -25.20 4.79
CA ASP A 147 -11.30 -24.50 3.51
C ASP A 147 -12.57 -23.66 3.45
N ASN A 148 -13.11 -23.25 4.59
CA ASN A 148 -14.44 -22.71 4.76
C ASN A 148 -14.53 -21.52 5.71
N ALA A 149 -13.41 -20.85 6.06
CA ALA A 149 -13.42 -19.72 6.99
C ALA A 149 -14.38 -18.62 6.51
N PHE A 150 -14.35 -18.30 5.21
CA PHE A 150 -15.24 -17.30 4.61
C PHE A 150 -16.72 -17.63 4.84
N PHE A 151 -17.14 -18.85 4.49
CA PHE A 151 -18.55 -19.25 4.66
C PHE A 151 -18.98 -19.39 6.13
N THR A 152 -18.05 -19.78 7.00
CA THR A 152 -18.29 -19.79 8.45
C THR A 152 -18.60 -18.38 8.96
N LEU A 153 -17.78 -17.40 8.59
CA LEU A 153 -17.95 -16.00 8.93
C LEU A 153 -19.19 -15.39 8.26
N PHE A 154 -19.42 -15.71 6.99
CA PHE A 154 -20.61 -15.23 6.27
C PHE A 154 -21.91 -15.73 6.91
N ASN A 155 -21.98 -16.99 7.30
CA ASN A 155 -23.13 -17.54 8.01
C ASN A 155 -23.28 -16.90 9.39
N HIS A 156 -22.17 -16.61 10.07
CA HIS A 156 -22.20 -15.94 11.36
C HIS A 156 -22.81 -14.53 11.25
N ILE A 157 -22.31 -13.67 10.36
CA ILE A 157 -22.86 -12.31 10.21
C ILE A 157 -24.32 -12.34 9.75
N LYS A 158 -24.67 -13.23 8.81
CA LYS A 158 -26.05 -13.41 8.33
C LYS A 158 -27.01 -13.84 9.46
N SER A 159 -26.59 -14.79 10.30
CA SER A 159 -27.43 -15.29 11.42
C SER A 159 -27.59 -14.25 12.53
N ASN A 160 -26.72 -13.27 12.64
CA ASN A 160 -26.74 -12.21 13.62
C ASN A 160 -27.23 -10.86 13.05
N ASN A 161 -27.70 -10.85 11.80
CA ASN A 161 -28.17 -9.65 11.09
C ASN A 161 -27.11 -8.52 11.09
N ILE A 162 -25.84 -8.90 10.88
CA ILE A 162 -24.70 -7.97 10.79
C ILE A 162 -24.37 -7.76 9.30
N GLU A 163 -24.26 -6.52 8.90
CA GLU A 163 -23.94 -6.15 7.53
C GLU A 163 -22.49 -6.49 7.20
N MET A 164 -22.24 -6.92 5.94
CA MET A 164 -20.89 -7.16 5.43
C MET A 164 -20.19 -5.83 5.17
N THR A 165 -18.99 -5.69 5.70
CA THR A 165 -18.10 -4.56 5.42
C THR A 165 -16.88 -5.00 4.61
N ALA A 166 -16.17 -4.06 4.04
CA ALA A 166 -14.82 -4.24 3.51
C ALA A 166 -13.83 -3.44 4.39
N PRO A 167 -12.61 -3.89 4.56
CA PRO A 167 -12.00 -5.09 4.01
C PRO A 167 -12.30 -6.37 4.80
N VAL A 168 -11.98 -7.53 4.19
CA VAL A 168 -11.81 -8.80 4.88
C VAL A 168 -10.34 -8.91 5.30
N GLU A 169 -10.09 -9.14 6.59
CA GLU A 169 -8.74 -9.31 7.12
C GLU A 169 -8.32 -10.79 7.04
N MET A 170 -7.11 -11.05 6.56
CA MET A 170 -6.44 -12.34 6.61
C MET A 170 -5.07 -12.17 7.26
N ARG A 171 -4.76 -12.92 8.33
CA ARG A 171 -3.45 -12.87 8.96
C ARG A 171 -2.58 -14.06 8.52
N TYR A 172 -1.29 -13.78 8.40
CA TYR A 172 -0.31 -14.77 7.96
C TYR A 172 0.76 -14.97 9.02
N ASP A 173 1.09 -16.22 9.25
CA ASP A 173 2.25 -16.61 10.06
C ASP A 173 3.44 -16.88 9.15
N GLU A 174 4.61 -16.45 9.58
CA GLU A 174 5.86 -16.74 8.89
C GLU A 174 6.57 -17.87 9.60
N SER A 175 6.74 -18.98 8.91
CA SER A 175 7.53 -20.11 9.38
C SER A 175 8.37 -20.67 8.24
N ASN A 176 9.67 -20.91 8.49
CA ASN A 176 10.62 -21.44 7.50
C ASN A 176 10.61 -20.65 6.16
N GLN A 177 10.59 -19.32 6.24
CA GLN A 177 10.53 -18.41 5.07
C GLN A 177 9.27 -18.59 4.20
N LYS A 178 8.20 -19.11 4.77
CA LYS A 178 6.91 -19.25 4.10
C LYS A 178 5.81 -18.56 4.91
N TYR A 179 4.94 -17.87 4.19
CA TYR A 179 3.74 -17.28 4.76
C TYR A 179 2.57 -18.23 4.64
N GLN A 180 1.93 -18.52 5.75
CA GLN A 180 0.74 -19.36 5.80
C GLN A 180 -0.41 -18.58 6.44
N GLN A 181 -1.55 -18.53 5.77
CA GLN A 181 -2.75 -17.92 6.33
C GLN A 181 -3.19 -18.72 7.56
N ILE A 182 -3.29 -18.02 8.70
CA ILE A 182 -3.70 -18.65 9.98
C ILE A 182 -5.18 -18.44 10.28
N ASP A 183 -5.74 -17.32 9.86
CA ASP A 183 -7.15 -16.99 10.07
C ASP A 183 -7.67 -16.01 9.03
N MET A 184 -8.99 -15.79 9.09
CA MET A 184 -9.73 -14.78 8.36
C MET A 184 -10.67 -14.09 9.32
N ALA A 185 -10.93 -12.82 9.11
CA ALA A 185 -11.88 -12.07 9.92
C ALA A 185 -12.76 -11.15 9.07
N PHE A 186 -14.02 -11.03 9.48
CA PHE A 186 -14.94 -10.02 8.97
C PHE A 186 -15.05 -8.90 9.99
N LEU A 187 -14.82 -7.69 9.54
CA LEU A 187 -14.86 -6.51 10.37
C LEU A 187 -16.33 -6.08 10.56
N TYR A 188 -16.65 -5.57 11.74
CA TYR A 188 -17.97 -5.02 11.99
C TYR A 188 -18.01 -3.53 11.69
N GLY A 189 -19.13 -3.04 11.24
CA GLY A 189 -19.31 -1.62 10.90
C GLY A 189 -19.14 -0.69 12.10
N ALA A 190 -19.37 -1.18 13.33
CA ALA A 190 -19.21 -0.43 14.56
C ALA A 190 -18.87 -1.34 15.77
N LEU A 191 -18.29 -0.76 16.81
CA LEU A 191 -17.87 -1.47 18.03
C LEU A 191 -19.02 -2.01 18.89
N ASP A 192 -20.21 -1.46 18.75
CA ASP A 192 -21.42 -1.87 19.49
C ASP A 192 -22.17 -3.02 18.83
N TRP A 193 -21.73 -3.49 17.66
CA TRP A 193 -22.35 -4.61 16.97
C TRP A 193 -21.84 -5.95 17.49
N GLY A 194 -22.78 -6.90 17.62
CA GLY A 194 -22.48 -8.26 18.06
C GLY A 194 -22.03 -8.37 19.53
N LYS A 195 -21.94 -9.59 20.02
CA LYS A 195 -21.51 -9.91 21.38
C LYS A 195 -20.09 -10.45 21.36
N LEU A 196 -19.24 -9.94 22.25
CA LEU A 196 -17.85 -10.42 22.41
C LEU A 196 -17.78 -11.86 22.91
N GLY A 197 -16.74 -12.56 22.52
CA GLY A 197 -16.38 -13.90 22.95
C GLY A 197 -16.68 -14.99 21.91
N ASP A 198 -16.78 -16.22 22.38
CA ASP A 198 -17.08 -17.38 21.54
C ASP A 198 -18.51 -17.31 20.99
N ALA A 199 -18.62 -17.21 19.67
CA ALA A 199 -19.88 -17.17 18.95
C ALA A 199 -20.28 -18.54 18.37
N GLY A 200 -19.57 -19.61 18.74
CA GLY A 200 -19.76 -20.97 18.25
C GLY A 200 -19.17 -21.24 16.88
N LYS A 201 -19.10 -22.50 16.50
CA LYS A 201 -18.55 -22.98 15.21
C LYS A 201 -17.12 -22.52 14.93
N GLY A 202 -16.36 -22.16 15.98
CA GLY A 202 -14.98 -21.67 15.85
C GLY A 202 -14.86 -20.19 15.49
N VAL A 203 -15.95 -19.43 15.61
CA VAL A 203 -15.94 -17.98 15.44
C VAL A 203 -15.74 -17.31 16.80
N ILE A 204 -14.73 -16.42 16.87
CA ILE A 204 -14.49 -15.56 18.03
C ILE A 204 -14.76 -14.11 17.62
N VAL A 205 -15.58 -13.42 18.41
CA VAL A 205 -15.82 -11.98 18.26
C VAL A 205 -14.92 -11.25 19.25
N GLU A 206 -14.07 -10.35 18.74
CA GLU A 206 -13.08 -9.64 19.56
C GLU A 206 -12.95 -8.17 19.15
N ASP A 207 -12.54 -7.34 20.11
CA ASP A 207 -12.16 -5.95 19.87
C ASP A 207 -10.64 -5.87 19.64
N ILE A 208 -10.27 -5.24 18.56
CA ILE A 208 -8.88 -4.94 18.24
C ILE A 208 -8.58 -3.53 18.72
N PRO A 209 -7.53 -3.31 19.51
CA PRO A 209 -7.13 -1.98 19.93
C PRO A 209 -6.67 -1.12 18.73
N ALA A 210 -6.69 0.20 18.91
CA ALA A 210 -6.13 1.11 17.93
C ALA A 210 -4.67 0.75 17.63
N MET A 211 -4.31 0.79 16.35
CA MET A 211 -2.98 0.36 15.90
C MET A 211 -2.53 1.14 14.66
N SER A 212 -1.22 1.17 14.43
CA SER A 212 -0.65 1.68 13.19
C SER A 212 -0.12 0.52 12.34
N THR A 213 -0.11 0.70 11.02
CA THR A 213 0.49 -0.25 10.08
C THR A 213 1.26 0.49 9.00
N VAL A 214 2.29 -0.14 8.45
CA VAL A 214 2.81 0.22 7.13
C VAL A 214 2.12 -0.66 6.10
N ALA A 215 1.60 -0.06 5.03
CA ALA A 215 0.73 -0.71 4.06
C ALA A 215 1.13 -0.39 2.63
N ILE A 216 0.80 -1.30 1.70
CA ILE A 216 0.87 -1.06 0.25
C ILE A 216 -0.40 -1.57 -0.42
N GLY A 217 -1.04 -0.74 -1.26
CA GLY A 217 -2.20 -1.11 -2.06
C GLY A 217 -1.81 -1.79 -3.36
N LEU A 218 -2.48 -2.90 -3.69
CA LEU A 218 -2.17 -3.75 -4.84
C LEU A 218 -3.45 -4.25 -5.53
N THR A 219 -3.30 -4.76 -6.76
CA THR A 219 -4.38 -5.48 -7.45
C THR A 219 -3.95 -6.89 -7.81
N GLY A 220 -4.90 -7.80 -7.90
CA GLY A 220 -4.67 -9.18 -8.30
C GLY A 220 -5.04 -10.21 -7.27
N ASP A 221 -4.36 -11.36 -7.29
CA ASP A 221 -4.42 -12.37 -6.24
C ASP A 221 -3.16 -12.26 -5.40
N PHE A 222 -3.34 -12.33 -4.08
CA PHE A 222 -2.22 -12.30 -3.17
C PHE A 222 -1.58 -13.69 -3.02
N ASP A 223 -0.30 -13.78 -3.34
CA ASP A 223 0.56 -14.91 -2.97
C ASP A 223 1.71 -14.41 -2.11
N PRO A 224 1.66 -14.60 -0.79
CA PRO A 224 2.69 -14.10 0.11
C PRO A 224 4.07 -14.72 -0.15
N ASN A 225 4.11 -15.94 -0.67
CA ASN A 225 5.37 -16.64 -0.90
C ASN A 225 6.09 -16.22 -2.18
N ALA A 226 5.37 -15.61 -3.12
CA ALA A 226 5.92 -15.06 -4.35
C ALA A 226 6.05 -13.51 -4.30
N SER A 227 5.67 -12.88 -3.19
CA SER A 227 5.55 -11.43 -3.10
C SER A 227 6.85 -10.77 -2.65
N THR A 228 7.39 -9.89 -3.49
CA THR A 228 8.46 -8.96 -3.13
C THR A 228 7.94 -7.74 -2.34
N TYR A 229 6.62 -7.60 -2.21
CA TYR A 229 6.02 -6.44 -1.55
C TYR A 229 6.17 -6.47 -0.03
N ILE A 230 6.18 -7.67 0.58
CA ILE A 230 6.49 -7.80 2.00
C ILE A 230 7.94 -7.39 2.27
N GLU A 231 8.88 -7.80 1.41
CA GLU A 231 10.28 -7.38 1.50
C GLU A 231 10.44 -5.86 1.35
N ALA A 232 9.63 -5.24 0.50
CA ALA A 232 9.63 -3.78 0.35
C ALA A 232 9.11 -3.07 1.62
N LEU A 233 8.07 -3.60 2.28
CA LEU A 233 7.57 -3.08 3.55
C LEU A 233 8.60 -3.27 4.68
N GLU A 234 9.27 -4.42 4.75
CA GLU A 234 10.36 -4.66 5.71
C GLU A 234 11.57 -3.73 5.44
N SER A 235 11.89 -3.48 4.17
CA SER A 235 12.93 -2.51 3.80
C SER A 235 12.55 -1.10 4.22
N TRP A 236 11.28 -0.71 4.06
CA TRP A 236 10.77 0.55 4.56
C TRP A 236 10.90 0.65 6.09
N LEU A 237 10.54 -0.40 6.82
CA LEU A 237 10.72 -0.46 8.28
C LEU A 237 12.18 -0.32 8.68
N ALA A 238 13.09 -1.00 7.99
CA ALA A 238 14.53 -0.89 8.25
C ALA A 238 15.05 0.54 8.06
N GLN A 239 14.56 1.24 7.03
CA GLN A 239 14.91 2.65 6.77
C GLN A 239 14.30 3.62 7.81
N ASN A 240 13.22 3.24 8.46
CA ASN A 240 12.50 4.03 9.47
C ASN A 240 12.65 3.45 10.88
N ALA A 241 13.64 2.61 11.12
CA ALA A 241 13.85 1.89 12.39
C ALA A 241 14.09 2.80 13.60
N SER A 242 14.42 4.08 13.39
CA SER A 242 14.52 5.08 14.47
C SER A 242 13.15 5.57 14.99
N GLU A 243 12.09 5.34 14.24
CA GLU A 243 10.74 5.83 14.54
C GLU A 243 9.74 4.69 14.76
N TYR A 244 9.91 3.57 14.03
CA TYR A 244 8.95 2.47 14.00
C TYR A 244 9.65 1.13 14.15
N GLU A 245 8.97 0.20 14.78
CA GLU A 245 9.34 -1.22 14.84
C GLU A 245 8.12 -2.08 14.53
N ARG A 246 8.36 -3.28 14.02
CA ARG A 246 7.30 -4.25 13.74
C ARG A 246 6.60 -4.67 15.03
N ASP A 247 5.25 -4.68 15.01
CA ASP A 247 4.40 -5.00 16.17
C ASP A 247 3.30 -6.01 15.82
N GLY A 248 3.56 -6.92 14.93
CA GLY A 248 2.58 -7.96 14.59
C GLY A 248 2.93 -8.78 13.36
N LYS A 249 1.99 -9.65 13.02
CA LYS A 249 2.06 -10.52 11.83
C LYS A 249 1.66 -9.76 10.59
N VAL A 250 2.16 -10.19 9.44
CA VAL A 250 1.68 -9.71 8.14
C VAL A 250 0.19 -9.98 8.03
N ARG A 251 -0.56 -9.00 7.57
CA ARG A 251 -1.97 -9.14 7.25
C ARG A 251 -2.29 -8.62 5.85
N VAL A 252 -3.34 -9.17 5.28
CA VAL A 252 -3.91 -8.74 4.01
C VAL A 252 -5.31 -8.24 4.26
N MET A 253 -5.62 -7.08 3.72
CA MET A 253 -6.92 -6.45 3.77
C MET A 253 -7.56 -6.51 2.39
N GLY A 254 -8.49 -7.45 2.17
CA GLY A 254 -9.16 -7.67 0.88
C GLY A 254 -10.41 -6.82 0.74
N TYR A 255 -10.46 -5.92 -0.24
CA TYR A 255 -11.56 -4.97 -0.41
C TYR A 255 -12.63 -5.45 -1.40
N ASN A 256 -12.30 -6.43 -2.23
CA ASN A 256 -13.21 -6.89 -3.26
C ASN A 256 -13.50 -8.39 -3.17
N SER A 257 -14.70 -8.74 -3.62
CA SER A 257 -15.12 -10.13 -3.76
C SER A 257 -14.34 -10.85 -4.88
N PRO A 258 -14.32 -12.19 -4.89
CA PRO A 258 -13.72 -12.99 -5.96
C PRO A 258 -14.36 -12.75 -7.34
N PHE A 259 -15.54 -12.13 -7.41
CA PHE A 259 -16.25 -11.84 -8.66
C PHE A 259 -15.75 -10.57 -9.37
N VAL A 260 -14.98 -9.72 -8.71
CA VAL A 260 -14.29 -8.61 -9.35
C VAL A 260 -13.13 -9.15 -10.19
N TRP A 261 -12.98 -8.63 -11.41
CA TRP A 261 -11.87 -9.00 -12.30
C TRP A 261 -10.53 -8.88 -11.59
N LYS A 262 -9.64 -9.85 -11.73
CA LYS A 262 -8.35 -9.94 -11.07
C LYS A 262 -7.55 -8.62 -11.16
N SER A 263 -7.52 -7.98 -12.32
CA SER A 263 -6.82 -6.70 -12.55
C SER A 263 -7.42 -5.51 -11.81
N GLN A 264 -8.62 -5.65 -11.26
CA GLN A 264 -9.34 -4.61 -10.49
C GLN A 264 -9.60 -5.03 -9.05
N ARG A 265 -9.30 -6.27 -8.69
CA ARG A 265 -9.45 -6.78 -7.32
C ARG A 265 -8.37 -6.18 -6.45
N PHE A 266 -8.77 -5.25 -5.60
CA PHE A 266 -7.86 -4.48 -4.76
C PHE A 266 -7.71 -5.14 -3.39
N PHE A 267 -6.49 -5.12 -2.90
CA PHE A 267 -6.13 -5.51 -1.53
C PHE A 267 -4.93 -4.71 -1.04
N GLU A 268 -4.73 -4.70 0.27
CA GLU A 268 -3.53 -4.16 0.89
C GLU A 268 -2.74 -5.27 1.58
N ILE A 269 -1.43 -5.20 1.50
CA ILE A 269 -0.52 -5.93 2.39
C ILE A 269 -0.10 -4.96 3.47
N GLU A 270 -0.13 -5.39 4.72
CA GLU A 270 0.18 -4.56 5.86
C GLU A 270 1.06 -5.27 6.87
N ILE A 271 1.96 -4.52 7.50
CA ILE A 271 2.73 -4.93 8.65
C ILE A 271 2.36 -4.01 9.81
N PRO A 272 1.78 -4.54 10.91
CA PRO A 272 1.55 -3.76 12.12
C PRO A 272 2.86 -3.20 12.67
N VAL A 273 2.81 -1.93 13.11
CA VAL A 273 3.98 -1.22 13.63
C VAL A 273 3.62 -0.45 14.89
N ARG A 274 4.60 -0.25 15.75
CA ARG A 274 4.51 0.69 16.87
C ARG A 274 5.61 1.74 16.79
N LYS A 275 5.33 2.92 17.31
CA LYS A 275 6.35 3.96 17.45
C LYS A 275 7.35 3.54 18.49
N GLN A 276 8.64 3.70 18.18
CA GLN A 276 9.68 3.54 19.16
C GLN A 276 9.61 4.69 20.17
N THR A 277 9.51 4.35 21.46
CA THR A 277 9.65 5.31 22.53
C THR A 277 11.16 5.59 22.68
N ARG A 278 11.63 6.76 22.25
CA ARG A 278 13.00 7.19 22.59
C ARG A 278 13.11 7.22 24.10
N THR A 279 13.75 6.23 24.68
CA THR A 279 14.24 6.36 26.06
C THR A 279 15.26 7.48 26.02
N ALA A 280 14.92 8.64 26.56
CA ALA A 280 15.90 9.70 26.80
C ALA A 280 16.95 9.10 27.71
N GLU A 281 18.12 8.81 27.15
CA GLU A 281 19.30 8.44 27.94
C GLU A 281 19.61 9.67 28.78
N ILE A 282 19.14 9.63 30.03
CA ILE A 282 19.51 10.64 31.06
C ILE A 282 21.01 10.45 31.24
N ALA A 283 21.79 11.28 30.53
CA ALA A 283 23.20 11.43 30.86
C ALA A 283 23.28 11.76 32.38
N LYS A 284 23.71 10.79 33.17
CA LYS A 284 24.07 11.05 34.56
C LYS A 284 25.24 12.04 34.56
N PRO A 285 25.17 13.07 35.41
CA PRO A 285 26.21 14.05 35.58
C PRO A 285 27.52 13.44 36.10
#